data_04a0ab02ae5d77158938c18ff0826728
#
_entry.id   04a0ab02ae5d77158938c18ff0826728
#
_cell.length_a   1.000
_cell.length_b   1.000
_cell.length_c   1.000
_cell.angle_alpha   90.00
_cell.angle_beta   90.00
_cell.angle_gamma   90.00
#
_symmetry.space_group_name_H-M   'P 1'
#
loop_
_entity.id
_entity.type
_entity.pdbx_description
1 polymer ?
#
loop_
_entity_poly.entity_id
_entity_poly.type
_entity_poly.pdbx_seq_one_letter_code
_entity_poly.pdbx_strand_id
1 'polypeptide(L)'
;MAEKKLWSFAVTIYQRDGVAPACLDLQEHCQIDVPLLLCAVFACLEGKAVSDEDLTQLHNLASPWQGDIVQSLRRIRTQLKTGPHPAPNAVTEDLRNKIKAAELTAEKIQLEMMQAWANRLAAIDIVDDLPALPAIIDTITRIVAASSKAKITQIQHDHIRLIADAACQIKDHKTEIIQP
;
A
#
# COMPACT_ATOMS: atom_id res chain seq x y z
N MET A 1 16.52 13.89 -13.78
CA MET A 1 15.40 12.94 -13.91
C MET A 1 14.38 13.25 -12.81
N ALA A 2 13.09 13.36 -13.14
CA ALA A 2 12.07 13.60 -12.12
C ALA A 2 12.01 12.37 -11.19
N GLU A 3 12.18 12.61 -9.89
CA GLU A 3 12.07 11.57 -8.87
C GLU A 3 10.65 10.96 -8.92
N LYS A 4 10.57 9.65 -9.14
CA LYS A 4 9.28 8.96 -9.12
C LYS A 4 8.74 8.98 -7.70
N LYS A 5 7.59 9.61 -7.50
CA LYS A 5 7.02 9.79 -6.16
C LYS A 5 6.12 8.60 -5.81
N LEU A 6 6.40 7.99 -4.67
CA LEU A 6 5.61 6.89 -4.10
C LEU A 6 4.12 7.25 -3.99
N TRP A 7 3.78 8.48 -3.58
CA TRP A 7 2.40 8.95 -3.54
C TRP A 7 1.70 8.87 -4.91
N SER A 8 2.36 9.34 -5.98
CA SER A 8 1.78 9.29 -7.33
C SER A 8 1.57 7.86 -7.81
N PHE A 9 2.51 6.96 -7.48
CA PHE A 9 2.36 5.53 -7.74
C PHE A 9 1.16 4.95 -6.97
N ALA A 10 1.07 5.22 -5.66
CA ALA A 10 0.00 4.70 -4.81
C ALA A 10 -1.39 5.15 -5.32
N VAL A 11 -1.55 6.41 -5.71
CA VAL A 11 -2.81 6.91 -6.30
C VAL A 11 -3.11 6.20 -7.62
N THR A 12 -2.11 6.05 -8.49
CA THR A 12 -2.29 5.44 -9.81
C THR A 12 -2.68 3.96 -9.71
N ILE A 13 -2.01 3.19 -8.88
CA ILE A 13 -2.30 1.76 -8.73
C ILE A 13 -3.66 1.53 -8.06
N TYR A 14 -4.03 2.37 -7.09
CA TYR A 14 -5.30 2.25 -6.37
C TYR A 14 -6.52 2.54 -7.25
N GLN A 15 -6.33 3.26 -8.35
CA GLN A 15 -7.34 3.52 -9.37
C GLN A 15 -7.49 2.41 -10.41
N ARG A 16 -6.60 1.38 -10.42
CA ARG A 16 -6.72 0.24 -11.31
C ARG A 16 -7.87 -0.67 -10.88
N ASP A 17 -8.55 -1.24 -11.87
CA ASP A 17 -9.70 -2.10 -11.63
C ASP A 17 -9.36 -3.25 -10.67
N GLY A 18 -10.18 -3.40 -9.64
CA GLY A 18 -10.05 -4.45 -8.64
C GLY A 18 -8.98 -4.22 -7.56
N VAL A 19 -8.03 -3.28 -7.73
CA VAL A 19 -6.93 -3.08 -6.76
C VAL A 19 -7.44 -2.56 -5.41
N ALA A 20 -8.28 -1.54 -5.41
CA ALA A 20 -8.80 -0.99 -4.16
C ALA A 20 -9.59 -2.03 -3.34
N PRO A 21 -10.54 -2.80 -3.92
CA PRO A 21 -11.19 -3.90 -3.22
C PRO A 21 -10.22 -4.98 -2.71
N ALA A 22 -9.22 -5.37 -3.50
CA ALA A 22 -8.22 -6.36 -3.09
C ALA A 22 -7.38 -5.88 -1.91
N CYS A 23 -6.92 -4.64 -1.93
CA CYS A 23 -6.20 -4.03 -0.81
C CYS A 23 -7.05 -3.96 0.46
N LEU A 24 -8.34 -3.59 0.34
CA LEU A 24 -9.25 -3.52 1.48
C LEU A 24 -9.54 -4.90 2.07
N ASP A 25 -9.71 -5.92 1.23
CA ASP A 25 -9.89 -7.31 1.70
C ASP A 25 -8.67 -7.81 2.47
N LEU A 26 -7.47 -7.63 1.93
CA LEU A 26 -6.23 -7.99 2.62
C LEU A 26 -6.05 -7.19 3.93
N GLN A 27 -6.41 -5.91 3.96
CA GLN A 27 -6.37 -5.10 5.17
C GLN A 27 -7.35 -5.61 6.24
N GLU A 28 -8.58 -5.98 5.85
CA GLU A 28 -9.61 -6.44 6.80
C GLU A 28 -9.31 -7.84 7.33
N HIS A 29 -8.90 -8.77 6.47
CA HIS A 29 -8.75 -10.18 6.84
C HIS A 29 -7.32 -10.55 7.23
N CYS A 30 -6.31 -9.84 6.75
CA CYS A 30 -4.91 -10.12 7.06
C CYS A 30 -4.24 -9.03 7.91
N GLN A 31 -4.95 -7.95 8.26
CA GLN A 31 -4.44 -6.86 9.11
C GLN A 31 -3.22 -6.14 8.50
N ILE A 32 -3.09 -6.13 7.17
CA ILE A 32 -1.98 -5.45 6.52
C ILE A 32 -2.11 -3.92 6.58
N ASP A 33 -0.98 -3.25 6.55
CA ASP A 33 -0.88 -1.82 6.28
C ASP A 33 -0.78 -1.60 4.77
N VAL A 34 -1.83 -1.09 4.14
CA VAL A 34 -1.87 -0.88 2.68
C VAL A 34 -0.83 0.13 2.20
N PRO A 35 -0.62 1.31 2.82
CA PRO A 35 0.50 2.18 2.52
C PRO A 35 1.87 1.48 2.54
N LEU A 36 2.13 0.65 3.54
CA LEU A 36 3.38 -0.13 3.64
C LEU A 36 3.51 -1.12 2.48
N LEU A 37 2.45 -1.88 2.18
CA LEU A 37 2.43 -2.81 1.05
C LEU A 37 2.74 -2.09 -0.27
N LEU A 38 2.09 -0.96 -0.53
CA LEU A 38 2.31 -0.18 -1.76
C LEU A 38 3.72 0.40 -1.83
N CYS A 39 4.33 0.77 -0.69
CA CYS A 39 5.72 1.20 -0.63
C CYS A 39 6.70 0.08 -1.03
N ALA A 40 6.50 -1.13 -0.50
CA ALA A 40 7.33 -2.28 -0.84
C ALA A 40 7.19 -2.69 -2.32
N VAL A 41 5.96 -2.68 -2.85
CA VAL A 41 5.69 -2.92 -4.29
C VAL A 41 6.38 -1.87 -5.16
N PHE A 42 6.31 -0.60 -4.79
CA PHE A 42 7.00 0.48 -5.48
C PHE A 42 8.52 0.26 -5.52
N ALA A 43 9.12 -0.14 -4.39
CA ALA A 43 10.55 -0.44 -4.33
C ALA A 43 10.93 -1.58 -5.31
N CYS A 44 10.15 -2.68 -5.35
CA CYS A 44 10.36 -3.77 -6.30
C CYS A 44 10.26 -3.30 -7.76
N LEU A 45 9.29 -2.44 -8.09
CA LEU A 45 9.14 -1.86 -9.43
C LEU A 45 10.31 -0.99 -9.86
N GLU A 46 10.93 -0.29 -8.89
CA GLU A 46 12.14 0.50 -9.12
C GLU A 46 13.41 -0.35 -9.17
N GLY A 47 13.28 -1.69 -9.23
CA GLY A 47 14.40 -2.62 -9.32
C GLY A 47 15.20 -2.71 -8.02
N LYS A 48 14.54 -2.56 -6.86
CA LYS A 48 15.18 -2.72 -5.56
C LYS A 48 15.00 -4.13 -5.02
N ALA A 49 16.06 -4.69 -4.43
CA ALA A 49 15.94 -5.88 -3.61
C ALA A 49 15.26 -5.51 -2.29
N VAL A 50 14.23 -6.28 -1.93
CA VAL A 50 13.52 -6.09 -0.65
C VAL A 50 13.66 -7.36 0.18
N SER A 51 14.56 -7.34 1.15
CA SER A 51 14.79 -8.45 2.09
C SER A 51 13.78 -8.45 3.24
N ASP A 52 13.77 -9.52 4.04
CA ASP A 52 12.94 -9.59 5.27
C ASP A 52 13.40 -8.56 6.31
N GLU A 53 14.70 -8.25 6.35
CA GLU A 53 15.22 -7.19 7.21
C GLU A 53 14.73 -5.81 6.76
N ASP A 54 14.68 -5.55 5.46
CA ASP A 54 14.15 -4.31 4.90
C ASP A 54 12.65 -4.16 5.22
N LEU A 55 11.86 -5.23 5.10
CA LEU A 55 10.45 -5.24 5.48
C LEU A 55 10.26 -4.98 6.98
N THR A 56 11.12 -5.54 7.82
CA THR A 56 11.11 -5.28 9.26
C THR A 56 11.43 -3.81 9.57
N GLN A 57 12.42 -3.23 8.90
CA GLN A 57 12.76 -1.82 9.05
C GLN A 57 11.61 -0.91 8.58
N LEU A 58 10.99 -1.24 7.45
CA LEU A 58 9.83 -0.50 6.94
C LEU A 58 8.66 -0.56 7.91
N HIS A 59 8.38 -1.75 8.47
CA HIS A 59 7.33 -1.92 9.48
C HIS A 59 7.62 -1.08 10.73
N ASN A 60 8.83 -1.12 11.25
CA ASN A 60 9.23 -0.33 12.43
C ASN A 60 9.14 1.17 12.19
N LEU A 61 9.40 1.62 10.96
CA LEU A 61 9.25 3.02 10.57
C LEU A 61 7.78 3.44 10.50
N ALA A 62 6.91 2.60 9.92
CA ALA A 62 5.52 2.93 9.64
C ALA A 62 4.58 2.73 10.83
N SER A 63 4.81 1.68 11.65
CA SER A 63 3.85 1.20 12.64
C SER A 63 3.46 2.20 13.72
N PRO A 64 4.33 3.09 14.26
CA PRO A 64 3.90 4.09 15.24
C PRO A 64 2.89 5.07 14.64
N TRP A 65 3.18 5.61 13.46
CA TRP A 65 2.27 6.53 12.78
C TRP A 65 0.97 5.84 12.35
N GLN A 66 1.08 4.65 11.79
CA GLN A 66 -0.06 3.83 11.39
C GLN A 66 -0.97 3.53 12.59
N GLY A 67 -0.42 3.08 13.71
CA GLY A 67 -1.19 2.70 14.90
C GLY A 67 -1.83 3.91 15.60
N ASP A 68 -1.04 4.92 15.89
CA ASP A 68 -1.48 6.03 16.74
C ASP A 68 -2.33 7.05 15.98
N ILE A 69 -2.06 7.28 14.71
CA ILE A 69 -2.73 8.32 13.92
C ILE A 69 -3.74 7.72 12.93
N VAL A 70 -3.27 6.92 11.95
CA VAL A 70 -4.15 6.44 10.86
C VAL A 70 -5.27 5.57 11.41
N GLN A 71 -4.95 4.57 12.23
CA GLN A 71 -5.94 3.66 12.82
C GLN A 71 -6.90 4.38 13.77
N SER A 72 -6.45 5.42 14.47
CA SER A 72 -7.32 6.22 15.35
C SER A 72 -8.34 7.01 14.53
N LEU A 73 -7.93 7.65 13.44
CA LEU A 73 -8.84 8.34 12.51
C LEU A 73 -9.84 7.37 11.88
N ARG A 74 -9.35 6.22 11.41
CA ARG A 74 -10.19 5.15 10.84
C ARG A 74 -11.24 4.64 11.82
N ARG A 75 -10.85 4.42 13.07
CA ARG A 75 -11.76 3.98 14.13
C ARG A 75 -12.88 5.01 14.34
N ILE A 76 -12.55 6.29 14.48
CA ILE A 76 -13.54 7.36 14.65
C ILE A 76 -14.47 7.42 13.44
N ARG A 77 -13.92 7.40 12.21
CA ARG A 77 -14.72 7.40 10.98
C ARG A 77 -15.68 6.21 10.90
N THR A 78 -15.25 5.05 11.35
CA THR A 78 -16.07 3.84 11.33
C THR A 78 -17.16 3.90 12.39
N GLN A 79 -16.86 4.38 13.60
CA GLN A 79 -17.86 4.57 14.66
C GLN A 79 -18.99 5.52 14.24
N LEU A 80 -18.69 6.57 13.48
CA LEU A 80 -19.69 7.52 13.00
C LEU A 80 -20.68 6.93 11.99
N LYS A 81 -20.49 5.71 11.49
CA LYS A 81 -21.47 5.03 10.61
C LYS A 81 -22.73 4.59 11.36
N THR A 82 -22.62 4.20 12.62
CA THR A 82 -23.68 3.51 13.36
C THR A 82 -24.01 4.15 14.71
N GLY A 83 -23.25 5.09 15.17
CA GLY A 83 -23.41 5.72 16.49
C GLY A 83 -22.09 5.88 17.19
N PRO A 84 -21.98 6.49 18.38
CA PRO A 84 -23.06 6.80 19.32
C PRO A 84 -23.97 7.95 18.89
N HIS A 85 -25.14 8.08 19.56
CA HIS A 85 -26.01 9.24 19.35
C HIS A 85 -25.22 10.56 19.44
N PRO A 86 -25.40 11.55 18.52
CA PRO A 86 -26.47 11.66 17.52
C PRO A 86 -26.18 11.00 16.14
N ALA A 87 -25.11 10.22 15.99
CA ALA A 87 -24.83 9.54 14.73
C ALA A 87 -25.76 8.31 14.53
N PRO A 88 -26.11 7.98 13.27
CA PRO A 88 -25.83 8.74 12.06
C PRO A 88 -26.89 9.81 11.79
N ASN A 89 -26.48 10.96 11.30
CA ASN A 89 -27.34 12.01 10.75
C ASN A 89 -26.54 12.90 9.78
N ALA A 90 -27.18 13.87 9.12
CA ALA A 90 -26.53 14.72 8.12
C ALA A 90 -25.32 15.49 8.66
N VAL A 91 -25.40 15.98 9.90
CA VAL A 91 -24.31 16.74 10.54
C VAL A 91 -23.12 15.82 10.89
N THR A 92 -23.40 14.63 11.42
CA THR A 92 -22.37 13.64 11.74
C THR A 92 -21.76 13.01 10.49
N GLU A 93 -22.50 12.94 9.36
CA GLU A 93 -21.93 12.52 8.08
C GLU A 93 -20.94 13.56 7.53
N ASP A 94 -21.21 14.86 7.69
CA ASP A 94 -20.19 15.89 7.36
C ASP A 94 -18.93 15.75 8.19
N LEU A 95 -19.07 15.52 9.50
CA LEU A 95 -17.93 15.21 10.37
C LEU A 95 -17.18 13.96 9.91
N ARG A 96 -17.90 12.89 9.58
CA ARG A 96 -17.31 11.63 9.07
C ARG A 96 -16.49 11.86 7.80
N ASN A 97 -16.97 12.71 6.88
CA ASN A 97 -16.25 13.07 5.67
C ASN A 97 -14.99 13.88 5.94
N LYS A 98 -15.00 14.79 6.92
CA LYS A 98 -13.80 15.50 7.35
C LYS A 98 -12.77 14.57 7.98
N ILE A 99 -13.19 13.60 8.79
CA ILE A 99 -12.31 12.58 9.36
C ILE A 99 -11.72 11.68 8.23
N LYS A 100 -12.51 11.32 7.23
CA LYS A 100 -12.02 10.59 6.06
C LYS A 100 -10.94 11.36 5.30
N ALA A 101 -11.12 12.66 5.11
CA ALA A 101 -10.10 13.51 4.49
C ALA A 101 -8.82 13.60 5.32
N ALA A 102 -8.95 13.69 6.66
CA ALA A 102 -7.80 13.67 7.57
C ALA A 102 -7.08 12.31 7.55
N GLU A 103 -7.80 11.18 7.51
CA GLU A 103 -7.24 9.83 7.37
C GLU A 103 -6.41 9.72 6.07
N LEU A 104 -6.95 10.17 4.93
CA LEU A 104 -6.22 10.17 3.65
C LEU A 104 -4.96 11.05 3.70
N THR A 105 -5.03 12.20 4.39
CA THR A 105 -3.86 13.06 4.59
C THR A 105 -2.81 12.38 5.45
N ALA A 106 -3.21 11.67 6.50
CA ALA A 106 -2.30 10.90 7.34
C ALA A 106 -1.62 9.75 6.59
N GLU A 107 -2.35 9.04 5.72
CA GLU A 107 -1.80 8.00 4.84
C GLU A 107 -0.80 8.58 3.83
N LYS A 108 -1.08 9.77 3.29
CA LYS A 108 -0.14 10.48 2.42
C LYS A 108 1.16 10.82 3.13
N ILE A 109 1.09 11.37 4.36
CA ILE A 109 2.27 11.66 5.19
C ILE A 109 3.06 10.38 5.46
N GLN A 110 2.39 9.27 5.73
CA GLN A 110 3.04 7.96 5.92
C GLN A 110 3.82 7.54 4.66
N LEU A 111 3.22 7.66 3.48
CA LEU A 111 3.89 7.34 2.21
C LEU A 111 5.10 8.27 1.96
N GLU A 112 4.97 9.56 2.23
CA GLU A 112 6.09 10.52 2.09
C GLU A 112 7.25 10.17 3.05
N MET A 113 6.95 9.75 4.28
CA MET A 113 7.94 9.29 5.25
C MET A 113 8.64 8.01 4.78
N MET A 114 7.91 7.07 4.17
CA MET A 114 8.46 5.82 3.65
C MET A 114 9.23 5.99 2.33
N GLN A 115 9.01 7.07 1.57
CA GLN A 115 9.74 7.36 0.33
C GLN A 115 11.25 7.38 0.54
N ALA A 116 11.71 7.97 1.63
CA ALA A 116 13.14 8.03 1.97
C ALA A 116 13.74 6.64 2.24
N TRP A 117 12.96 5.71 2.78
CA TRP A 117 13.36 4.31 2.94
C TRP A 117 13.49 3.63 1.57
N ALA A 118 12.50 3.74 0.70
CA ALA A 118 12.53 3.14 -0.64
C ALA A 118 13.74 3.63 -1.46
N ASN A 119 14.09 4.91 -1.35
CA ASN A 119 15.21 5.50 -2.06
C ASN A 119 16.58 4.98 -1.58
N ARG A 120 16.70 4.54 -0.33
CA ARG A 120 17.96 4.01 0.25
C ARG A 120 18.23 2.56 -0.07
N LEU A 121 17.22 1.79 -0.51
CA LEU A 121 17.41 0.39 -0.85
C LEU A 121 18.40 0.24 -2.02
N ALA A 122 19.24 -0.80 -1.93
CA ALA A 122 20.16 -1.13 -3.01
C ALA A 122 19.39 -1.50 -4.29
N ALA A 123 19.84 -0.98 -5.42
CA ALA A 123 19.36 -1.48 -6.71
C ALA A 123 19.86 -2.92 -6.89
N ILE A 124 19.03 -3.77 -7.48
CA ILE A 124 19.50 -5.06 -7.99
C ILE A 124 20.35 -4.74 -9.23
N ASP A 125 21.59 -5.22 -9.26
CA ASP A 125 22.35 -5.24 -10.51
C ASP A 125 21.54 -6.11 -11.49
N ILE A 126 20.89 -5.48 -12.45
CA ILE A 126 20.09 -6.15 -13.46
C ILE A 126 21.07 -6.84 -14.41
N VAL A 127 21.45 -8.08 -14.06
CA VAL A 127 22.24 -8.93 -14.94
C VAL A 127 21.32 -9.66 -15.93
N ASP A 128 20.03 -9.74 -15.65
CA ASP A 128 19.01 -10.31 -16.55
C ASP A 128 17.66 -9.63 -16.29
N ASP A 129 16.87 -9.55 -17.32
CA ASP A 129 15.48 -9.06 -17.42
C ASP A 129 14.52 -9.94 -16.56
N LEU A 130 14.85 -10.10 -15.27
CA LEU A 130 13.97 -10.83 -14.34
C LEU A 130 12.66 -10.05 -14.24
N PRO A 131 11.54 -10.66 -14.63
CA PRO A 131 10.25 -9.98 -14.58
C PRO A 131 9.97 -9.51 -13.14
N ALA A 132 9.65 -8.24 -12.98
CA ALA A 132 9.34 -7.65 -11.68
C ALA A 132 8.18 -8.38 -10.96
N LEU A 133 7.29 -9.01 -11.72
CA LEU A 133 6.11 -9.69 -11.24
C LEU A 133 6.36 -10.78 -10.17
N PRO A 134 7.28 -11.75 -10.33
CA PRO A 134 7.56 -12.74 -9.29
C PRO A 134 8.09 -12.11 -8.01
N ALA A 135 8.96 -11.11 -8.11
CA ALA A 135 9.52 -10.41 -6.95
C ALA A 135 8.44 -9.64 -6.18
N ILE A 136 7.49 -9.01 -6.89
CA ILE A 136 6.37 -8.30 -6.28
C ILE A 136 5.43 -9.29 -5.59
N ILE A 137 5.06 -10.39 -6.25
CA ILE A 137 4.20 -11.44 -5.66
C ILE A 137 4.85 -11.99 -4.38
N ASP A 138 6.14 -12.33 -4.42
CA ASP A 138 6.88 -12.81 -3.25
C ASP A 138 6.87 -11.78 -2.11
N THR A 139 7.17 -10.53 -2.41
CA THR A 139 7.20 -9.45 -1.41
C THR A 139 5.83 -9.24 -0.77
N ILE A 140 4.74 -9.19 -1.55
CA ILE A 140 3.38 -9.06 -1.00
C ILE A 140 3.04 -10.29 -0.15
N THR A 141 3.38 -11.49 -0.61
CA THR A 141 3.12 -12.75 0.10
C THR A 141 3.81 -12.75 1.47
N ARG A 142 5.08 -12.31 1.54
CA ARG A 142 5.82 -12.19 2.82
C ARG A 142 5.17 -11.17 3.77
N ILE A 143 4.71 -10.03 3.27
CA ILE A 143 4.00 -9.03 4.08
C ILE A 143 2.71 -9.63 4.65
N VAL A 144 1.90 -10.29 3.81
CA VAL A 144 0.64 -10.92 4.25
C VAL A 144 0.91 -12.04 5.26
N ALA A 145 1.89 -12.89 5.01
CA ALA A 145 2.26 -13.98 5.92
C ALA A 145 2.79 -13.48 7.27
N ALA A 146 3.53 -12.36 7.29
CA ALA A 146 4.02 -11.76 8.53
C ALA A 146 2.89 -11.10 9.35
N SER A 147 1.86 -10.57 8.69
CA SER A 147 0.75 -9.88 9.34
C SER A 147 -0.35 -10.82 9.83
N SER A 148 -0.54 -11.96 9.18
CA SER A 148 -1.61 -12.93 9.50
C SER A 148 -1.04 -14.21 10.09
N LYS A 149 -1.66 -14.70 11.19
CA LYS A 149 -1.37 -16.03 11.76
C LYS A 149 -2.04 -17.16 10.99
N ALA A 150 -2.98 -16.86 10.10
CA ALA A 150 -3.72 -17.83 9.30
C ALA A 150 -2.99 -18.14 7.99
N LYS A 151 -3.26 -19.30 7.41
CA LYS A 151 -2.78 -19.64 6.07
C LYS A 151 -3.45 -18.71 5.05
N ILE A 152 -2.67 -18.23 4.08
CA ILE A 152 -3.16 -17.43 2.96
C ILE A 152 -4.16 -18.28 2.16
N THR A 153 -5.35 -17.78 1.97
CA THR A 153 -6.43 -18.43 1.20
C THR A 153 -6.22 -18.24 -0.31
N GLN A 154 -6.95 -19.01 -1.14
CA GLN A 154 -6.91 -18.82 -2.59
C GLN A 154 -7.34 -17.41 -3.00
N ILE A 155 -8.38 -16.85 -2.36
CA ILE A 155 -8.85 -15.49 -2.64
C ILE A 155 -7.74 -14.46 -2.37
N GLN A 156 -7.02 -14.62 -1.27
CA GLN A 156 -5.90 -13.73 -0.93
C GLN A 156 -4.73 -13.87 -1.92
N HIS A 157 -4.44 -15.09 -2.40
CA HIS A 157 -3.47 -15.30 -3.48
C HIS A 157 -3.89 -14.60 -4.78
N ASP A 158 -5.18 -14.67 -5.13
CA ASP A 158 -5.72 -13.98 -6.32
C ASP A 158 -5.61 -12.46 -6.16
N HIS A 159 -5.88 -11.90 -4.97
CA HIS A 159 -5.69 -10.48 -4.66
C HIS A 159 -4.23 -10.05 -4.75
N ILE A 160 -3.30 -10.85 -4.20
CA ILE A 160 -1.85 -10.60 -4.29
C ILE A 160 -1.42 -10.51 -5.76
N ARG A 161 -1.87 -11.48 -6.58
CA ARG A 161 -1.54 -11.51 -7.99
C ARG A 161 -2.13 -10.31 -8.74
N LEU A 162 -3.38 -9.97 -8.50
CA LEU A 162 -4.05 -8.83 -9.12
C LEU A 162 -3.29 -7.51 -8.84
N ILE A 163 -2.88 -7.29 -7.59
CA ILE A 163 -2.11 -6.08 -7.21
C ILE A 163 -0.75 -6.08 -7.92
N ALA A 164 -0.07 -7.22 -7.99
CA ALA A 164 1.23 -7.33 -8.64
C ALA A 164 1.16 -7.11 -10.16
N ASP A 165 0.16 -7.70 -10.83
CA ASP A 165 -0.10 -7.49 -12.27
C ASP A 165 -0.39 -6.02 -12.58
N ALA A 166 -1.25 -5.38 -11.78
CA ALA A 166 -1.58 -3.96 -11.93
C ALA A 166 -0.35 -3.06 -11.75
N ALA A 167 0.53 -3.39 -10.81
CA ALA A 167 1.78 -2.66 -10.59
C ALA A 167 2.71 -2.76 -11.81
N CYS A 168 2.90 -3.94 -12.40
CA CYS A 168 3.73 -4.14 -13.59
C CYS A 168 3.21 -3.33 -14.79
N GLN A 169 1.89 -3.29 -15.02
CA GLN A 169 1.28 -2.52 -16.10
C GLN A 169 1.57 -1.01 -16.01
N ILE A 170 1.75 -0.47 -14.80
CA ILE A 170 2.11 0.96 -14.62
C ILE A 170 3.53 1.23 -15.12
N LYS A 171 4.45 0.28 -15.00
CA LYS A 171 5.82 0.40 -15.49
C LYS A 171 5.85 0.39 -17.02
N ASP A 172 5.11 -0.51 -17.65
CA ASP A 172 5.11 -0.72 -19.10
C ASP A 172 4.56 0.51 -19.85
N HIS A 173 3.44 1.09 -19.39
CA HIS A 173 2.88 2.32 -19.97
C HIS A 173 3.83 3.54 -19.92
N LYS A 174 4.75 3.59 -18.96
CA LYS A 174 5.75 4.66 -18.89
C LYS A 174 6.90 4.45 -19.88
N THR A 175 7.18 3.22 -20.26
CA THR A 175 8.25 2.88 -21.21
C THR A 175 7.82 3.16 -22.64
N GLU A 176 6.55 2.94 -22.99
CA GLU A 176 6.02 3.22 -24.34
C GLU A 176 5.94 4.71 -24.70
N ILE A 177 5.78 5.60 -23.70
CA ILE A 177 5.67 7.05 -23.92
C ILE A 177 7.05 7.72 -24.15
N ILE A 178 8.15 7.01 -23.93
CA ILE A 178 9.52 7.56 -23.98
C ILE A 178 10.27 7.11 -25.26
N GLN A 179 9.69 6.29 -26.12
CA GLN A 179 10.28 6.00 -27.43
C GLN A 179 9.92 7.11 -28.42
N PRO A 180 10.94 7.80 -29.00
CA PRO A 180 10.76 8.89 -29.96
C PRO A 180 10.23 8.40 -31.30
#